data_0bd48f0dac86c52765c62ec71f1de087
#
_entry.id   0bd48f0dac86c52765c62ec71f1de087
#
_cell.length_a   1.000
_cell.length_b   1.000
_cell.length_c   1.000
_cell.angle_alpha   90.00
_cell.angle_beta   90.00
_cell.angle_gamma   90.00
#
_symmetry.space_group_name_H-M   'P 1'
#
loop_
_entity.id
_entity.type
_entity.pdbx_description
1 polymer ?
#
loop_
_entity_poly.entity_id
_entity_poly.type
_entity_poly.pdbx_seq_one_letter_code
_entity_poly.pdbx_strand_id
1 'polypeptide(L)'
;MARARLNSSNTPEEELPKAKINKESLKSVKVLLKYLYPHRKKFLIGIFFLILSSVASLAFPKAMGMLIDGATKGIGNINEIALILMSVLLIQATFSFFRVIWFVEVSERSLADLRKDTYFKLVTLPMTFFSQRRVGELNSRISADLAQIQDSITGTIAELLRQIIVFIGGIIALSLVSGKLTLMMLSVFPVLVNGMTLKEIYQHFANL
;
A
#
# COMPACT_ATOMS: atom_id res chain seq x y z
N MET A 1 -31.32 45.13 -5.68
CA MET A 1 -31.09 43.86 -4.98
C MET A 1 -31.05 42.72 -5.98
N ALA A 2 -29.89 42.37 -6.48
CA ALA A 2 -29.69 41.25 -7.43
C ALA A 2 -28.82 40.20 -6.76
N ARG A 3 -29.42 39.04 -6.41
CA ARG A 3 -28.72 37.85 -5.92
C ARG A 3 -28.02 37.16 -7.10
N ALA A 4 -26.71 37.32 -7.20
CA ALA A 4 -25.88 36.50 -8.06
C ALA A 4 -25.95 35.05 -7.61
N ARG A 5 -26.53 34.18 -8.42
CA ARG A 5 -26.45 32.71 -8.24
C ARG A 5 -25.04 32.30 -8.56
N LEU A 6 -24.31 31.87 -7.55
CA LEU A 6 -23.06 31.12 -7.70
C LEU A 6 -23.39 29.80 -8.42
N ASN A 7 -23.10 29.76 -9.70
CA ASN A 7 -23.17 28.57 -10.52
C ASN A 7 -21.96 27.70 -10.11
N SER A 8 -22.19 26.66 -9.32
CA SER A 8 -21.17 25.65 -9.02
C SER A 8 -20.82 24.97 -10.35
N SER A 9 -19.68 25.34 -10.90
CA SER A 9 -19.08 24.66 -12.05
C SER A 9 -18.81 23.21 -11.68
N ASN A 10 -19.64 22.30 -12.19
CA ASN A 10 -19.29 20.91 -12.39
C ASN A 10 -18.12 20.88 -13.39
N THR A 11 -16.91 20.99 -12.89
CA THR A 11 -15.75 20.49 -13.61
C THR A 11 -15.86 18.97 -13.58
N PRO A 12 -15.95 18.29 -14.74
CA PRO A 12 -15.81 16.83 -14.77
C PRO A 12 -14.47 16.51 -14.12
N GLU A 13 -14.46 15.69 -13.08
CA GLU A 13 -13.23 15.06 -12.59
C GLU A 13 -12.63 14.36 -13.81
N GLU A 14 -11.52 14.90 -14.29
CA GLU A 14 -10.74 14.33 -15.38
C GLU A 14 -10.25 12.98 -14.88
N GLU A 15 -11.00 11.92 -15.20
CA GLU A 15 -10.63 10.55 -14.89
C GLU A 15 -9.24 10.32 -15.47
N LEU A 16 -8.25 10.27 -14.60
CA LEU A 16 -6.87 9.93 -14.96
C LEU A 16 -6.91 8.64 -15.80
N PRO A 17 -6.36 8.63 -17.01
CA PRO A 17 -6.43 7.47 -17.89
C PRO A 17 -5.86 6.25 -17.13
N LYS A 18 -6.69 5.21 -17.02
CA LYS A 18 -6.33 3.92 -16.38
C LYS A 18 -4.99 3.49 -16.98
N ALA A 19 -3.92 3.59 -16.22
CA ALA A 19 -2.58 3.28 -16.67
C ALA A 19 -2.51 1.80 -17.04
N LYS A 20 -2.54 1.49 -18.33
CA LYS A 20 -2.31 0.14 -18.83
C LYS A 20 -0.87 -0.23 -18.44
N ILE A 21 -0.70 -1.35 -17.75
CA ILE A 21 0.61 -1.90 -17.42
C ILE A 21 1.31 -2.19 -18.75
N ASN A 22 2.16 -1.27 -19.18
CA ASN A 22 2.93 -1.39 -20.40
C ASN A 22 4.37 -1.82 -20.05
N LYS A 23 5.09 -2.40 -21.02
CA LYS A 23 6.52 -2.78 -20.87
C LYS A 23 7.40 -1.60 -20.41
N GLU A 24 7.00 -0.37 -20.72
CA GLU A 24 7.65 0.86 -20.28
C GLU A 24 7.48 1.11 -18.76
N SER A 25 6.30 0.83 -18.22
CA SER A 25 6.04 0.91 -16.78
C SER A 25 6.91 -0.08 -15.98
N LEU A 26 7.10 -1.29 -16.51
CA LEU A 26 8.00 -2.29 -15.91
C LEU A 26 9.47 -1.85 -15.96
N LYS A 27 9.89 -1.14 -17.01
CA LYS A 27 11.25 -0.60 -17.12
C LYS A 27 11.49 0.51 -16.08
N SER A 28 10.48 1.35 -15.85
CA SER A 28 10.54 2.40 -14.82
C SER A 28 10.64 1.81 -13.40
N VAL A 29 9.89 0.75 -13.11
CA VAL A 29 10.01 0.02 -11.83
C VAL A 29 11.41 -0.57 -11.65
N LYS A 30 12.00 -1.11 -12.70
CA LYS A 30 13.38 -1.66 -12.64
C LYS A 30 14.41 -0.57 -12.33
N VAL A 31 14.22 0.65 -12.84
CA VAL A 31 15.10 1.79 -12.53
C VAL A 31 14.98 2.15 -11.04
N LEU A 32 13.76 2.19 -10.49
CA LEU A 32 13.53 2.44 -9.05
C LEU A 32 14.21 1.37 -8.18
N LEU A 33 14.09 0.09 -8.55
CA LEU A 33 14.74 -1.01 -7.85
C LEU A 33 16.26 -0.88 -7.83
N LYS A 34 16.88 -0.24 -8.83
CA LYS A 34 18.31 0.04 -8.85
C LYS A 34 18.73 0.94 -7.69
N TYR A 35 17.91 1.92 -7.31
CA TYR A 35 18.17 2.81 -6.16
C TYR A 35 17.89 2.17 -4.82
N LEU A 36 17.05 1.13 -4.77
CA LEU A 36 16.85 0.31 -3.57
C LEU A 36 18.01 -0.66 -3.31
N TYR A 37 18.70 -1.10 -4.36
CA TYR A 37 19.75 -2.12 -4.26
C TYR A 37 20.89 -1.79 -3.27
N PRO A 38 21.42 -0.55 -3.18
CA PRO A 38 22.44 -0.19 -2.21
C PRO A 38 21.97 -0.37 -0.77
N HIS A 39 20.67 -0.17 -0.51
CA HIS A 39 20.05 -0.22 0.82
C HIS A 39 19.38 -1.57 1.15
N ARG A 40 19.67 -2.62 0.37
CA ARG A 40 19.06 -3.96 0.48
C ARG A 40 19.10 -4.57 1.89
N LYS A 41 20.16 -4.33 2.68
CA LYS A 41 20.27 -4.85 4.05
C LYS A 41 19.16 -4.29 4.94
N LYS A 42 18.93 -2.96 4.88
CA LYS A 42 17.88 -2.29 5.65
C LYS A 42 16.48 -2.66 5.13
N PHE A 43 16.33 -2.83 3.83
CA PHE A 43 15.11 -3.30 3.21
C PHE A 43 14.74 -4.72 3.66
N LEU A 44 15.70 -5.64 3.76
CA LEU A 44 15.49 -6.99 4.28
C LEU A 44 15.08 -6.99 5.76
N ILE A 45 15.65 -6.09 6.58
CA ILE A 45 15.20 -5.92 7.97
C ILE A 45 13.76 -5.43 8.01
N GLY A 46 13.39 -4.46 7.16
CA GLY A 46 12.01 -3.99 7.01
C GLY A 46 11.06 -5.12 6.62
N ILE A 47 11.43 -5.97 5.66
CA ILE A 47 10.65 -7.16 5.27
C ILE A 47 10.52 -8.15 6.44
N PHE A 48 11.59 -8.39 7.20
CA PHE A 48 11.54 -9.26 8.36
C PHE A 48 10.49 -8.78 9.38
N PHE A 49 10.52 -7.50 9.76
CA PHE A 49 9.51 -6.93 10.66
C PHE A 49 8.10 -6.90 10.03
N LEU A 50 8.02 -6.76 8.71
CA LEU A 50 6.76 -6.84 7.99
C LEU A 50 6.14 -8.22 8.09
N ILE A 51 6.92 -9.29 7.91
CA ILE A 51 6.45 -10.68 8.09
C ILE A 51 6.01 -10.90 9.54
N LEU A 52 6.83 -10.47 10.51
CA LEU A 52 6.54 -10.63 11.94
C LEU A 52 5.23 -9.93 12.33
N SER A 53 5.05 -8.69 11.90
CA SER A 53 3.81 -7.92 12.16
C SER A 53 2.59 -8.53 11.48
N SER A 54 2.76 -9.09 10.27
CA SER A 54 1.68 -9.75 9.53
C SER A 54 1.26 -11.06 10.20
N VAL A 55 2.21 -11.86 10.67
CA VAL A 55 1.93 -13.09 11.43
C VAL A 55 1.22 -12.76 12.74
N ALA A 56 1.70 -11.74 13.47
CA ALA A 56 1.04 -11.27 14.69
C ALA A 56 -0.40 -10.78 14.42
N SER A 57 -0.64 -10.13 13.29
CA SER A 57 -1.98 -9.70 12.87
C SER A 57 -2.92 -10.89 12.64
N LEU A 58 -2.43 -12.02 12.13
CA LEU A 58 -3.24 -13.24 11.94
C LEU A 58 -3.60 -13.94 13.26
N ALA A 59 -2.87 -13.68 14.35
CA ALA A 59 -3.21 -14.20 15.67
C ALA A 59 -4.42 -13.48 16.31
N PHE A 60 -4.71 -12.23 15.89
CA PHE A 60 -5.79 -11.42 16.45
C PHE A 60 -7.19 -12.05 16.33
N PRO A 61 -7.65 -12.54 15.16
CA PRO A 61 -8.95 -13.17 15.02
C PRO A 61 -9.11 -14.41 15.91
N LYS A 62 -8.02 -15.20 16.09
CA LYS A 62 -8.03 -16.36 16.98
C LYS A 62 -8.15 -15.95 18.44
N ALA A 63 -7.40 -14.95 18.87
CA ALA A 63 -7.48 -14.45 20.24
C ALA A 63 -8.86 -13.83 20.56
N MET A 64 -9.47 -13.13 19.59
CA MET A 64 -10.83 -12.60 19.70
C MET A 64 -11.86 -13.73 19.80
N GLY A 65 -11.72 -14.79 19.01
CA GLY A 65 -12.58 -15.98 19.09
C GLY A 65 -12.52 -16.63 20.48
N MET A 66 -11.32 -16.77 21.06
CA MET A 66 -11.14 -17.28 22.42
C MET A 66 -11.84 -16.40 23.47
N LEU A 67 -11.80 -15.08 23.31
CA LEU A 67 -12.47 -14.14 24.22
C LEU A 67 -13.99 -14.29 24.15
N ILE A 68 -14.56 -14.43 22.95
CA ILE A 68 -15.98 -14.65 22.75
C ILE A 68 -16.42 -16.00 23.34
N ASP A 69 -15.68 -17.06 23.10
CA ASP A 69 -15.95 -18.39 23.68
C ASP A 69 -15.85 -18.38 25.20
N GLY A 70 -14.87 -17.68 25.76
CA GLY A 70 -14.74 -17.49 27.21
C GLY A 70 -15.92 -16.76 27.83
N ALA A 71 -16.39 -15.69 27.16
CA ALA A 71 -17.52 -14.90 27.63
C ALA A 71 -18.87 -15.64 27.51
N THR A 72 -19.06 -16.44 26.44
CA THR A 72 -20.36 -17.08 26.15
C THR A 72 -20.48 -18.46 26.80
N LYS A 73 -19.39 -19.21 26.86
CA LYS A 73 -19.38 -20.60 27.35
C LYS A 73 -18.87 -20.75 28.77
N GLY A 74 -18.38 -19.66 29.39
CA GLY A 74 -17.76 -19.71 30.72
C GLY A 74 -16.46 -20.52 30.75
N ILE A 75 -15.80 -20.72 29.59
CA ILE A 75 -14.60 -21.51 29.46
C ILE A 75 -13.38 -20.59 29.64
N GLY A 76 -12.71 -20.73 30.78
CA GLY A 76 -11.47 -19.99 31.08
C GLY A 76 -11.70 -18.65 31.79
N ASN A 77 -10.59 -18.08 32.28
CA ASN A 77 -10.61 -16.77 32.94
C ASN A 77 -10.61 -15.65 31.90
N ILE A 78 -11.67 -14.89 31.79
CA ILE A 78 -11.80 -13.76 30.86
C ILE A 78 -10.61 -12.80 30.98
N ASN A 79 -10.13 -12.57 32.21
CA ASN A 79 -8.98 -11.70 32.45
C ASN A 79 -7.68 -12.22 31.82
N GLU A 80 -7.44 -13.52 31.86
CA GLU A 80 -6.25 -14.13 31.21
C GLU A 80 -6.34 -14.01 29.68
N ILE A 81 -7.51 -14.28 29.12
CA ILE A 81 -7.72 -14.16 27.67
C ILE A 81 -7.59 -12.71 27.21
N ALA A 82 -8.11 -11.76 28.00
CA ALA A 82 -7.96 -10.33 27.73
C ALA A 82 -6.48 -9.89 27.79
N LEU A 83 -5.72 -10.42 28.72
CA LEU A 83 -4.29 -10.14 28.85
C LEU A 83 -3.49 -10.73 27.68
N ILE A 84 -3.83 -11.92 27.20
CA ILE A 84 -3.26 -12.52 25.98
C ILE A 84 -3.57 -11.63 24.77
N LEU A 85 -4.83 -11.18 24.61
CA LEU A 85 -5.22 -10.29 23.51
C LEU A 85 -4.42 -8.98 23.54
N MET A 86 -4.31 -8.36 24.72
CA MET A 86 -3.52 -7.14 24.91
C MET A 86 -2.05 -7.36 24.54
N SER A 87 -1.47 -8.50 24.95
CA SER A 87 -0.09 -8.86 24.64
C SER A 87 0.13 -9.03 23.13
N VAL A 88 -0.79 -9.69 22.43
CA VAL A 88 -0.76 -9.84 20.96
C VAL A 88 -0.80 -8.48 20.27
N LEU A 89 -1.69 -7.58 20.72
CA LEU A 89 -1.79 -6.22 20.15
C LEU A 89 -0.51 -5.41 20.40
N LEU A 90 0.08 -5.47 21.59
CA LEU A 90 1.33 -4.77 21.89
C LEU A 90 2.51 -5.29 21.07
N ILE A 91 2.62 -6.60 20.90
CA ILE A 91 3.63 -7.23 20.06
C ILE A 91 3.47 -6.82 18.61
N GLN A 92 2.23 -6.88 18.10
CA GLN A 92 1.90 -6.45 16.74
C GLN A 92 2.23 -4.98 16.51
N ALA A 93 1.85 -4.09 17.45
CA ALA A 93 2.14 -2.66 17.37
C ALA A 93 3.65 -2.39 17.36
N THR A 94 4.40 -3.09 18.20
CA THR A 94 5.86 -2.98 18.26
C THR A 94 6.51 -3.39 16.94
N PHE A 95 6.15 -4.54 16.38
CA PHE A 95 6.70 -4.98 15.09
C PHE A 95 6.27 -4.07 13.95
N SER A 96 5.03 -3.57 13.95
CA SER A 96 4.55 -2.61 12.97
C SER A 96 5.31 -1.28 13.03
N PHE A 97 5.64 -0.80 14.23
CA PHE A 97 6.45 0.39 14.43
C PHE A 97 7.85 0.25 13.82
N PHE A 98 8.57 -0.84 14.14
CA PHE A 98 9.89 -1.10 13.55
C PHE A 98 9.82 -1.27 12.03
N ARG A 99 8.79 -1.94 11.52
CA ARG A 99 8.55 -2.05 10.08
C ARG A 99 8.51 -0.67 9.42
N VAL A 100 7.67 0.24 9.95
CA VAL A 100 7.51 1.59 9.39
C VAL A 100 8.82 2.35 9.38
N ILE A 101 9.57 2.34 10.50
CA ILE A 101 10.87 3.03 10.60
C ILE A 101 11.84 2.55 9.51
N TRP A 102 11.98 1.23 9.34
CA TRP A 102 12.93 0.68 8.36
C TRP A 102 12.50 0.97 6.91
N PHE A 103 11.21 0.91 6.61
CA PHE A 103 10.72 1.26 5.27
C PHE A 103 10.88 2.75 4.98
N VAL A 104 10.58 3.63 5.91
CA VAL A 104 10.79 5.07 5.77
C VAL A 104 12.28 5.38 5.57
N GLU A 105 13.16 4.80 6.37
CA GLU A 105 14.60 5.05 6.25
C GLU A 105 15.16 4.59 4.89
N VAL A 106 14.72 3.43 4.39
CA VAL A 106 15.11 2.94 3.05
C VAL A 106 14.60 3.86 1.97
N SER A 107 13.35 4.31 2.07
CA SER A 107 12.74 5.22 1.11
C SER A 107 13.46 6.56 1.06
N GLU A 108 13.72 7.17 2.22
CA GLU A 108 14.44 8.45 2.31
C GLU A 108 15.84 8.39 1.71
N ARG A 109 16.60 7.32 1.99
CA ARG A 109 17.94 7.14 1.43
C ARG A 109 17.92 6.91 -0.09
N SER A 110 17.00 6.06 -0.56
CA SER A 110 16.84 5.81 -1.99
C SER A 110 16.42 7.06 -2.74
N LEU A 111 15.56 7.88 -2.13
CA LEU A 111 15.13 9.16 -2.69
C LEU A 111 16.27 10.19 -2.70
N ALA A 112 17.11 10.24 -1.67
CA ALA A 112 18.25 11.11 -1.63
C ALA A 112 19.24 10.80 -2.78
N ASP A 113 19.50 9.51 -3.03
CA ASP A 113 20.33 9.06 -4.15
C ASP A 113 19.69 9.43 -5.50
N LEU A 114 18.38 9.24 -5.65
CA LEU A 114 17.64 9.62 -6.87
C LEU A 114 17.64 11.14 -7.10
N ARG A 115 17.45 11.93 -6.04
CA ARG A 115 17.54 13.40 -6.10
C ARG A 115 18.90 13.84 -6.56
N LYS A 116 19.95 13.29 -5.96
CA LYS A 116 21.33 13.60 -6.32
C LYS A 116 21.60 13.34 -7.80
N ASP A 117 21.24 12.17 -8.30
CA ASP A 117 21.44 11.82 -9.71
C ASP A 117 20.62 12.70 -10.66
N THR A 118 19.39 13.07 -10.26
CA THR A 118 18.51 13.95 -11.04
C THR A 118 19.09 15.35 -11.13
N TYR A 119 19.58 15.92 -10.02
CA TYR A 119 20.20 17.24 -10.02
C TYR A 119 21.53 17.25 -10.80
N PHE A 120 22.35 16.19 -10.67
CA PHE A 120 23.57 16.08 -11.49
C PHE A 120 23.25 16.09 -12.99
N LYS A 121 22.26 15.33 -13.41
CA LYS A 121 21.81 15.34 -14.81
C LYS A 121 21.29 16.72 -15.24
N LEU A 122 20.52 17.37 -14.36
CA LEU A 122 19.97 18.69 -14.67
C LEU A 122 21.08 19.72 -14.92
N VAL A 123 22.09 19.75 -14.05
CA VAL A 123 23.22 20.72 -14.18
C VAL A 123 24.06 20.47 -15.42
N THR A 124 24.12 19.25 -15.94
CA THR A 124 24.85 18.90 -17.16
C THR A 124 24.08 19.19 -18.45
N LEU A 125 22.85 19.69 -18.39
CA LEU A 125 22.07 20.04 -19.58
C LEU A 125 22.57 21.35 -20.19
N PRO A 126 22.55 21.47 -21.55
CA PRO A 126 22.98 22.66 -22.24
C PRO A 126 22.09 23.87 -21.93
N MET A 127 22.66 25.07 -21.98
CA MET A 127 21.98 26.33 -21.66
C MET A 127 20.72 26.57 -22.51
N THR A 128 20.69 26.04 -23.74
CA THR A 128 19.53 26.07 -24.66
C THR A 128 18.31 25.39 -24.06
N PHE A 129 18.48 24.38 -23.21
CA PHE A 129 17.37 23.74 -22.51
C PHE A 129 16.70 24.68 -21.50
N PHE A 130 17.52 25.47 -20.78
CA PHE A 130 17.03 26.40 -19.76
C PHE A 130 16.44 27.69 -20.34
N SER A 131 16.88 28.11 -21.53
CA SER A 131 16.31 29.29 -22.19
C SER A 131 14.85 29.08 -22.66
N GLN A 132 14.46 27.83 -22.90
CA GLN A 132 13.10 27.48 -23.36
C GLN A 132 12.15 27.12 -22.23
N ARG A 133 12.60 26.99 -20.98
CA ARG A 133 11.81 26.54 -19.84
C ARG A 133 12.07 27.38 -18.61
N ARG A 134 11.02 27.63 -17.83
CA ARG A 134 11.15 28.32 -16.53
C ARG A 134 11.78 27.36 -15.52
N VAL A 135 12.96 27.70 -15.02
CA VAL A 135 13.71 26.87 -14.05
C VAL A 135 12.89 26.57 -12.79
N GLY A 136 12.10 27.54 -12.32
CA GLY A 136 11.22 27.34 -11.16
C GLY A 136 10.13 26.29 -11.39
N GLU A 137 9.50 26.27 -12.56
CA GLU A 137 8.50 25.28 -12.93
C GLU A 137 9.11 23.88 -13.00
N LEU A 138 10.30 23.76 -13.60
CA LEU A 138 11.01 22.49 -13.71
C LEU A 138 11.37 21.93 -12.32
N ASN A 139 11.87 22.79 -11.41
CA ASN A 139 12.21 22.38 -10.05
C ASN A 139 10.98 21.95 -9.24
N SER A 140 9.87 22.68 -9.35
CA SER A 140 8.61 22.32 -8.71
C SER A 140 8.09 20.98 -9.19
N ARG A 141 8.11 20.73 -10.51
CA ARG A 141 7.68 19.47 -11.11
C ARG A 141 8.55 18.30 -10.66
N ILE A 142 9.87 18.44 -10.72
CA ILE A 142 10.82 17.40 -10.26
C ILE A 142 10.57 17.08 -8.78
N SER A 143 10.37 18.10 -7.94
CA SER A 143 10.10 17.90 -6.51
C SER A 143 8.78 17.17 -6.25
N ALA A 144 7.73 17.50 -7.00
CA ALA A 144 6.43 16.83 -6.90
C ALA A 144 6.53 15.36 -7.38
N ASP A 145 7.18 15.09 -8.51
CA ASP A 145 7.36 13.74 -9.03
C ASP A 145 8.19 12.88 -8.06
N LEU A 146 9.23 13.44 -7.46
CA LEU A 146 10.05 12.75 -6.46
C LEU A 146 9.28 12.44 -5.17
N ALA A 147 8.42 13.35 -4.71
CA ALA A 147 7.55 13.12 -3.55
C ALA A 147 6.56 11.98 -3.83
N GLN A 148 5.97 11.94 -5.01
CA GLN A 148 5.06 10.86 -5.41
C GLN A 148 5.76 9.49 -5.48
N ILE A 149 7.01 9.45 -5.94
CA ILE A 149 7.84 8.23 -5.92
C ILE A 149 8.09 7.79 -4.48
N GLN A 150 8.40 8.72 -3.58
CA GLN A 150 8.61 8.44 -2.16
C GLN A 150 7.38 7.78 -1.53
N ASP A 151 6.20 8.36 -1.70
CA ASP A 151 4.94 7.83 -1.18
C ASP A 151 4.64 6.44 -1.74
N SER A 152 4.94 6.22 -3.01
CA SER A 152 4.77 4.92 -3.66
C SER A 152 5.68 3.84 -3.06
N ILE A 153 6.94 4.17 -2.78
CA ILE A 153 7.90 3.22 -2.19
C ILE A 153 7.56 2.96 -0.72
N THR A 154 7.32 4.02 0.05
CA THR A 154 7.11 3.91 1.51
C THR A 154 5.75 3.30 1.85
N GLY A 155 4.69 3.77 1.19
CA GLY A 155 3.31 3.37 1.48
C GLY A 155 2.87 2.19 0.61
N THR A 156 2.77 2.40 -0.69
CA THR A 156 2.09 1.46 -1.58
C THR A 156 2.79 0.11 -1.67
N ILE A 157 4.13 0.08 -1.84
CA ILE A 157 4.87 -1.19 -1.99
C ILE A 157 4.87 -1.96 -0.66
N ALA A 158 5.12 -1.29 0.46
CA ALA A 158 5.11 -1.93 1.78
C ALA A 158 3.73 -2.48 2.11
N GLU A 159 2.67 -1.76 1.79
CA GLU A 159 1.29 -2.18 2.05
C GLU A 159 0.87 -3.34 1.13
N LEU A 160 1.24 -3.32 -0.16
CA LEU A 160 1.00 -4.44 -1.07
C LEU A 160 1.69 -5.72 -0.59
N LEU A 161 2.95 -5.63 -0.18
CA LEU A 161 3.67 -6.79 0.37
C LEU A 161 2.97 -7.32 1.64
N ARG A 162 2.56 -6.43 2.52
CA ARG A 162 1.79 -6.79 3.73
C ARG A 162 0.49 -7.50 3.37
N GLN A 163 -0.28 -6.96 2.43
CA GLN A 163 -1.56 -7.54 2.00
C GLN A 163 -1.38 -8.94 1.39
N ILE A 164 -0.35 -9.13 0.56
CA ILE A 164 -0.03 -10.44 -0.01
C ILE A 164 0.27 -11.47 1.10
N ILE A 165 1.10 -11.09 2.08
CA ILE A 165 1.46 -11.99 3.19
C ILE A 165 0.24 -12.31 4.06
N VAL A 166 -0.58 -11.31 4.40
CA VAL A 166 -1.80 -11.48 5.20
C VAL A 166 -2.83 -12.34 4.43
N PHE A 167 -2.95 -12.12 3.12
CA PHE A 167 -3.87 -12.88 2.28
C PHE A 167 -3.48 -14.36 2.21
N ILE A 168 -2.21 -14.64 1.90
CA ILE A 168 -1.70 -16.02 1.83
C ILE A 168 -1.77 -16.67 3.21
N GLY A 169 -1.31 -15.97 4.25
CA GLY A 169 -1.34 -16.47 5.62
C GLY A 169 -2.77 -16.70 6.12
N GLY A 170 -3.71 -15.83 5.75
CA GLY A 170 -5.13 -15.98 6.07
C GLY A 170 -5.75 -17.22 5.41
N ILE A 171 -5.44 -17.47 4.13
CA ILE A 171 -5.89 -18.69 3.44
C ILE A 171 -5.33 -19.95 4.13
N ILE A 172 -4.05 -19.95 4.47
CA ILE A 172 -3.41 -21.07 5.17
C ILE A 172 -4.07 -21.27 6.54
N ALA A 173 -4.24 -20.21 7.32
CA ALA A 173 -4.84 -20.28 8.66
C ALA A 173 -6.27 -20.80 8.61
N LEU A 174 -7.09 -20.33 7.66
CA LEU A 174 -8.48 -20.80 7.46
C LEU A 174 -8.51 -22.26 6.99
N SER A 175 -7.58 -22.64 6.11
CA SER A 175 -7.49 -24.02 5.61
C SER A 175 -7.18 -25.02 6.74
N LEU A 176 -6.35 -24.63 7.71
CA LEU A 176 -6.05 -25.44 8.89
C LEU A 176 -7.24 -25.59 9.85
N VAL A 177 -8.13 -24.58 9.89
CA VAL A 177 -9.33 -24.64 10.74
C VAL A 177 -10.45 -25.44 10.06
N SER A 178 -10.74 -25.17 8.79
CA SER A 178 -11.74 -25.89 7.99
C SER A 178 -11.53 -25.68 6.50
N GLY A 179 -11.05 -26.70 5.81
CA GLY A 179 -10.87 -26.66 4.36
C GLY A 179 -12.18 -26.42 3.59
N LYS A 180 -13.33 -26.87 4.13
CA LYS A 180 -14.65 -26.65 3.51
C LYS A 180 -15.04 -25.17 3.53
N LEU A 181 -14.79 -24.46 4.63
CA LEU A 181 -15.07 -23.02 4.75
C LEU A 181 -14.13 -22.22 3.84
N THR A 182 -12.87 -22.61 3.73
CA THR A 182 -11.89 -21.96 2.86
C THR A 182 -12.30 -22.07 1.39
N LEU A 183 -12.74 -23.25 0.94
CA LEU A 183 -13.26 -23.44 -0.42
C LEU A 183 -14.51 -22.60 -0.69
N MET A 184 -15.42 -22.51 0.27
CA MET A 184 -16.60 -21.63 0.18
C MET A 184 -16.21 -20.16 0.03
N MET A 185 -15.29 -19.64 0.85
CA MET A 185 -14.80 -18.27 0.74
C MET A 185 -14.09 -18.01 -0.60
N LEU A 186 -13.25 -18.94 -1.06
CA LEU A 186 -12.56 -18.80 -2.33
C LEU A 186 -13.52 -18.83 -3.54
N SER A 187 -14.62 -19.56 -3.46
CA SER A 187 -15.63 -19.59 -4.53
C SER A 187 -16.44 -18.30 -4.65
N VAL A 188 -16.62 -17.55 -3.53
CA VAL A 188 -17.32 -16.27 -3.53
C VAL A 188 -16.48 -15.16 -4.16
N PHE A 189 -15.15 -15.23 -4.05
CA PHE A 189 -14.25 -14.19 -4.56
C PHE A 189 -14.37 -13.94 -6.07
N PRO A 190 -14.32 -14.95 -6.97
CA PRO A 190 -14.51 -14.74 -8.40
C PRO A 190 -15.91 -14.22 -8.75
N VAL A 191 -16.94 -14.60 -7.97
CA VAL A 191 -18.32 -14.13 -8.18
C VAL A 191 -18.41 -12.62 -7.88
N LEU A 192 -17.78 -12.15 -6.81
CA LEU A 192 -17.74 -10.72 -6.48
C LEU A 192 -16.96 -9.93 -7.53
N VAL A 193 -15.80 -10.41 -7.98
CA VAL A 193 -14.98 -9.73 -9.00
C VAL A 193 -15.75 -9.65 -10.33
N ASN A 194 -16.38 -10.73 -10.77
CA ASN A 194 -17.20 -10.72 -11.99
C ASN A 194 -18.45 -9.84 -11.85
N GLY A 195 -19.06 -9.77 -10.66
CA GLY A 195 -20.20 -8.88 -10.39
C GLY A 195 -19.83 -7.40 -10.45
N MET A 196 -18.63 -7.03 -10.02
CA MET A 196 -18.14 -5.65 -10.11
C MET A 196 -17.83 -5.25 -11.56
N THR A 197 -17.21 -6.13 -12.35
CA THR A 197 -16.93 -5.86 -13.78
C THR A 197 -18.21 -5.77 -14.61
N LEU A 198 -19.22 -6.60 -14.33
CA LEU A 198 -20.52 -6.49 -14.97
C LEU A 198 -21.24 -5.19 -14.66
N LYS A 199 -21.13 -4.70 -13.41
CA LYS A 199 -21.74 -3.43 -13.00
C LYS A 199 -21.07 -2.22 -13.68
N GLU A 200 -19.75 -2.23 -13.82
CA GLU A 200 -19.01 -1.21 -14.58
C GLU A 200 -19.40 -1.20 -16.05
N ILE A 201 -19.52 -2.38 -16.67
CA ILE A 201 -19.97 -2.52 -18.07
C ILE A 201 -21.39 -2.01 -18.22
N TYR A 202 -22.30 -2.36 -17.29
CA TYR A 202 -23.70 -1.89 -17.35
C TYR A 202 -23.83 -0.39 -17.18
N GLN A 203 -23.05 0.23 -16.30
CA GLN A 203 -23.02 1.69 -16.14
C GLN A 203 -22.43 2.39 -17.38
N HIS A 204 -21.48 1.78 -18.05
CA HIS A 204 -20.91 2.32 -19.29
C HIS A 204 -21.92 2.31 -20.44
N PHE A 205 -22.76 1.28 -20.55
CA PHE A 205 -23.84 1.19 -21.53
C PHE A 205 -25.06 2.07 -21.17
N ALA A 206 -25.30 2.34 -19.91
CA ALA A 206 -26.42 3.18 -19.48
C ALA A 206 -26.14 4.68 -19.63
N ASN A 207 -24.88 5.06 -19.80
CA ASN A 207 -24.42 6.46 -20.01
C ASN A 207 -24.11 6.80 -21.49
N LEU A 208 -24.41 5.87 -22.42
CA LEU A 208 -24.38 6.08 -23.89
C LEU A 208 -25.79 6.39 -24.42
#